data_6ace76531968508789301c5924699064
#
_entry.id   6ace76531968508789301c5924699064
#
_cell.length_a   1.000
_cell.length_b   1.000
_cell.length_c   1.000
_cell.angle_alpha   90.00
_cell.angle_beta   90.00
_cell.angle_gamma   90.00
#
_symmetry.space_group_name_H-M   'P 1'
#
loop_
_entity.id
_entity.type
_entity.pdbx_description
1 polymer ?
#
loop_
_entity_poly.entity_id
_entity_poly.type
_entity_poly.pdbx_seq_one_letter_code
_entity_poly.pdbx_strand_id
1 'polypeptide(L)'
;NAQDVRDFHAQHQDIILKPLDGMGGMGIFRVRADGLNLGGIIETLNRDGAQSLMVQKYIPAIEHGDKRVLVIGGKAVPFALARIPQGGEVRGNLAAGGKGVAQALSARDQAIAADLDPTLAQRGLLLVGLDVIGDCLTEVNVTSPTCFQEITDQTGCDVAQLFLEALEQACA
;
A
#
# COMPACT_ATOMS: atom_id res chain seq x y z
N ASN A 1 15.50 16.12 -0.62
CA ASN A 1 15.28 17.53 -0.23
C ASN A 1 14.13 18.15 -1.01
N ALA A 2 13.75 19.42 -0.70
CA ALA A 2 12.61 20.09 -1.33
C ALA A 2 12.79 20.30 -2.85
N GLN A 3 14.04 20.49 -3.31
CA GLN A 3 14.30 20.66 -4.74
C GLN A 3 14.10 19.35 -5.50
N ASP A 4 14.51 18.22 -4.96
CA ASP A 4 14.30 16.90 -5.62
C ASP A 4 12.80 16.63 -5.84
N VAL A 5 11.95 17.05 -4.89
CA VAL A 5 10.49 16.91 -5.03
C VAL A 5 9.96 17.79 -6.17
N ARG A 6 10.44 19.04 -6.28
CA ARG A 6 10.07 19.95 -7.36
C ARG A 6 10.50 19.45 -8.72
N ASP A 7 11.70 18.91 -8.81
CA ASP A 7 12.25 18.34 -10.05
C ASP A 7 11.45 17.08 -10.47
N PHE A 8 11.10 16.23 -9.50
CA PHE A 8 10.25 15.07 -9.73
C PHE A 8 8.83 15.49 -10.21
N HIS A 9 8.25 16.54 -9.60
CA HIS A 9 6.97 17.07 -10.06
C HIS A 9 7.06 17.67 -11.47
N ALA A 10 8.12 18.42 -11.77
CA ALA A 10 8.33 18.98 -13.11
C ALA A 10 8.42 17.87 -14.17
N GLN A 11 9.03 16.72 -13.84
CA GLN A 11 9.16 15.58 -14.74
C GLN A 11 7.85 14.80 -14.92
N HIS A 12 7.08 14.58 -13.84
CA HIS A 12 5.94 13.63 -13.84
C HIS A 12 4.57 14.30 -13.84
N GLN A 13 4.48 15.59 -13.51
CA GLN A 13 3.28 16.46 -13.57
C GLN A 13 2.13 16.07 -12.62
N ASP A 14 1.96 14.81 -12.30
CA ASP A 14 0.90 14.31 -11.41
C ASP A 14 1.53 13.29 -10.44
N ILE A 15 1.66 13.71 -9.20
CA ILE A 15 2.43 12.98 -8.18
C ILE A 15 1.65 12.82 -6.89
N ILE A 16 2.06 11.82 -6.12
CA ILE A 16 1.62 11.60 -4.73
C ILE A 16 2.80 11.90 -3.81
N LEU A 17 2.54 12.68 -2.76
CA LEU A 17 3.46 12.86 -1.63
C LEU A 17 2.84 12.22 -0.40
N LYS A 18 3.64 11.48 0.36
CA LYS A 18 3.19 10.82 1.60
C LYS A 18 4.33 10.69 2.62
N PRO A 19 4.04 10.65 3.94
CA PRO A 19 5.03 10.30 4.94
C PRO A 19 5.46 8.83 4.77
N LEU A 20 6.63 8.45 5.30
CA LEU A 20 7.12 7.06 5.26
C LEU A 20 6.49 6.19 6.35
N ASP A 21 6.04 6.80 7.44
CA ASP A 21 5.60 6.17 8.69
C ASP A 21 4.11 6.42 9.02
N GLY A 22 3.34 6.84 8.01
CA GLY A 22 1.90 7.09 8.15
C GLY A 22 1.08 5.80 8.17
N MET A 23 -0.17 5.90 8.64
CA MET A 23 -1.16 4.82 8.59
C MET A 23 -2.52 5.33 8.15
N GLY A 24 -3.38 4.45 7.65
CA GLY A 24 -4.78 4.77 7.31
C GLY A 24 -4.96 5.80 6.20
N GLY A 25 -3.93 6.09 5.43
CA GLY A 25 -3.95 7.10 4.37
C GLY A 25 -3.78 8.54 4.87
N MET A 26 -3.38 8.76 6.11
CA MET A 26 -3.11 10.10 6.63
C MET A 26 -1.88 10.73 5.95
N GLY A 27 -1.98 12.02 5.64
CA GLY A 27 -0.86 12.77 5.05
C GLY A 27 -0.57 12.43 3.59
N ILE A 28 -1.48 11.77 2.88
CA ILE A 28 -1.34 11.51 1.44
C ILE A 28 -1.92 12.70 0.67
N PHE A 29 -1.10 13.31 -0.18
CA PHE A 29 -1.47 14.43 -1.03
C PHE A 29 -1.22 14.11 -2.49
N ARG A 30 -2.19 14.42 -3.35
CA ARG A 30 -2.01 14.43 -4.81
C ARG A 30 -1.73 15.85 -5.26
N VAL A 31 -0.67 16.05 -6.01
CA VAL A 31 -0.33 17.32 -6.66
C VAL A 31 -0.35 17.11 -8.16
N ARG A 32 -1.25 17.83 -8.83
CA ARG A 32 -1.42 17.79 -10.29
C ARG A 32 -0.43 18.73 -10.98
N ALA A 33 -0.50 18.78 -12.31
CA ALA A 33 0.39 19.57 -13.16
C ALA A 33 0.47 21.07 -12.81
N ASP A 34 -0.61 21.63 -12.24
CA ASP A 34 -0.63 23.03 -11.80
C ASP A 34 0.27 23.30 -10.57
N GLY A 35 0.72 22.26 -9.88
CA GLY A 35 1.57 22.38 -8.71
C GLY A 35 0.91 23.06 -7.50
N LEU A 36 -0.43 23.16 -7.49
CA LEU A 36 -1.16 23.87 -6.44
C LEU A 36 -0.77 23.32 -5.05
N ASN A 37 -0.38 24.22 -4.15
CA ASN A 37 0.06 23.96 -2.78
C ASN A 37 1.32 23.08 -2.63
N LEU A 38 2.06 22.76 -3.69
CA LEU A 38 3.25 21.89 -3.61
C LEU A 38 4.25 22.37 -2.55
N GLY A 39 4.51 23.69 -2.48
CA GLY A 39 5.42 24.25 -1.46
C GLY A 39 4.97 23.95 -0.04
N GLY A 40 3.72 24.31 0.29
CA GLY A 40 3.17 24.09 1.63
C GLY A 40 3.08 22.60 2.02
N ILE A 41 2.82 21.70 1.06
CA ILE A 41 2.81 20.26 1.28
C ILE A 41 4.22 19.76 1.61
N ILE A 42 5.24 20.23 0.85
CA ILE A 42 6.65 19.90 1.13
C ILE A 42 7.03 20.34 2.54
N GLU A 43 6.79 21.59 2.89
CA GLU A 43 7.09 22.15 4.22
C GLU A 43 6.43 21.33 5.33
N THR A 44 5.16 20.97 5.16
CA THR A 44 4.41 20.19 6.15
C THR A 44 4.97 18.79 6.33
N LEU A 45 5.28 18.08 5.23
CA LEU A 45 5.70 16.69 5.28
C LEU A 45 7.21 16.55 5.56
N ASN A 46 8.04 17.43 5.00
CA ASN A 46 9.49 17.34 5.10
C ASN A 46 10.05 18.07 6.34
N ARG A 47 9.27 18.97 6.95
CA ARG A 47 9.66 19.75 8.14
C ARG A 47 11.05 20.35 7.99
N ASP A 48 11.25 21.14 6.93
CA ASP A 48 12.52 21.80 6.61
C ASP A 48 13.73 20.82 6.50
N GLY A 49 13.48 19.63 5.98
CA GLY A 49 14.51 18.61 5.81
C GLY A 49 14.66 17.65 6.98
N ALA A 50 13.95 17.86 8.09
CA ALA A 50 14.02 16.99 9.27
C ALA A 50 13.37 15.61 9.06
N GLN A 51 12.44 15.49 8.08
CA GLN A 51 11.77 14.24 7.77
C GLN A 51 11.89 13.88 6.28
N SER A 52 12.20 12.61 6.01
CA SER A 52 12.08 12.05 4.68
C SER A 52 10.61 11.83 4.33
N LEU A 53 10.28 12.04 3.06
CA LEU A 53 8.96 11.76 2.52
C LEU A 53 9.08 10.90 1.27
N MET A 54 8.01 10.16 0.96
CA MET A 54 7.89 9.42 -0.28
C MET A 54 7.25 10.30 -1.35
N VAL A 55 7.84 10.33 -2.54
CA VAL A 55 7.26 10.95 -3.73
C VAL A 55 7.08 9.87 -4.79
N GLN A 56 5.87 9.72 -5.30
CA GLN A 56 5.51 8.72 -6.30
C GLN A 56 4.75 9.35 -7.44
N LYS A 57 4.89 8.81 -8.65
CA LYS A 57 4.01 9.15 -9.77
C LYS A 57 2.58 8.72 -9.42
N TYR A 58 1.59 9.55 -9.71
CA TYR A 58 0.20 9.15 -9.59
C TYR A 58 -0.13 8.00 -10.55
N ILE A 59 -0.82 6.99 -10.05
CA ILE A 59 -1.22 5.81 -10.81
C ILE A 59 -2.74 5.85 -10.99
N PRO A 60 -3.26 6.16 -12.20
CA PRO A 60 -4.69 6.28 -12.44
C PRO A 60 -5.49 5.03 -12.09
N ALA A 61 -4.88 3.84 -12.17
CA ALA A 61 -5.52 2.58 -11.83
C ALA A 61 -6.02 2.49 -10.37
N ILE A 62 -5.71 3.49 -9.50
CA ILE A 62 -6.31 3.62 -8.17
C ILE A 62 -7.84 3.67 -8.21
N GLU A 63 -8.44 4.11 -9.31
CA GLU A 63 -9.89 4.11 -9.51
C GLU A 63 -10.51 2.70 -9.42
N HIS A 64 -9.71 1.68 -9.71
CA HIS A 64 -10.09 0.26 -9.59
C HIS A 64 -9.72 -0.34 -8.24
N GLY A 65 -9.14 0.44 -7.36
CA GLY A 65 -8.74 0.08 -6.01
C GLY A 65 -7.23 -0.05 -5.82
N ASP A 66 -6.86 0.18 -4.57
CA ASP A 66 -5.57 -0.15 -3.99
C ASP A 66 -5.68 -1.54 -3.37
N LYS A 67 -5.05 -2.54 -3.96
CA LYS A 67 -5.17 -3.94 -3.54
C LYS A 67 -4.27 -4.23 -2.35
N ARG A 68 -4.85 -4.68 -1.22
CA ARG A 68 -4.11 -5.29 -0.13
C ARG A 68 -3.88 -6.76 -0.44
N VAL A 69 -2.65 -7.13 -0.74
CA VAL A 69 -2.18 -8.50 -0.88
C VAL A 69 -1.50 -8.91 0.43
N LEU A 70 -1.98 -9.96 1.08
CA LEU A 70 -1.38 -10.48 2.31
C LEU A 70 -0.37 -11.58 1.98
N VAL A 71 0.81 -11.50 2.58
CA VAL A 71 1.86 -12.53 2.53
C VAL A 71 2.05 -13.07 3.92
N ILE A 72 1.85 -14.38 4.10
CA ILE A 72 1.90 -15.09 5.37
C ILE A 72 2.88 -16.26 5.24
N GLY A 73 3.92 -16.29 6.09
CA GLY A 73 4.93 -17.35 6.04
C GLY A 73 5.61 -17.48 4.67
N GLY A 74 5.81 -16.35 3.97
CA GLY A 74 6.39 -16.32 2.63
C GLY A 74 5.42 -16.68 1.50
N LYS A 75 4.14 -16.91 1.78
CA LYS A 75 3.15 -17.28 0.77
C LYS A 75 2.06 -16.21 0.66
N ALA A 76 1.76 -15.78 -0.55
CA ALA A 76 0.62 -14.89 -0.78
C ALA A 76 -0.70 -15.62 -0.51
N VAL A 77 -1.59 -14.97 0.26
CA VAL A 77 -2.99 -15.41 0.40
C VAL A 77 -3.64 -15.37 -0.98
N PRO A 78 -4.45 -16.38 -1.39
CA PRO A 78 -4.96 -16.47 -2.77
C PRO A 78 -5.90 -15.34 -3.20
N PHE A 79 -6.31 -14.49 -2.27
CA PHE A 79 -7.19 -13.35 -2.50
C PHE A 79 -6.57 -12.06 -1.99
N ALA A 80 -6.81 -10.95 -2.71
CA ALA A 80 -6.52 -9.60 -2.28
C ALA A 80 -7.82 -8.86 -1.96
N LEU A 81 -7.75 -7.81 -1.14
CA LEU A 81 -8.85 -6.87 -0.97
C LEU A 81 -8.56 -5.59 -1.77
N ALA A 82 -9.30 -5.36 -2.86
CA ALA A 82 -9.29 -4.08 -3.55
C ALA A 82 -10.06 -3.06 -2.70
N ARG A 83 -9.38 -2.00 -2.28
CA ARG A 83 -9.93 -0.89 -1.48
C ARG A 83 -10.19 0.27 -2.43
N ILE A 84 -11.43 0.42 -2.85
CA ILE A 84 -11.85 1.36 -3.89
C ILE A 84 -12.18 2.71 -3.26
N PRO A 85 -11.50 3.81 -3.68
CA PRO A 85 -11.80 5.15 -3.20
C PRO A 85 -13.27 5.53 -3.40
N GLN A 86 -13.83 6.31 -2.50
CA GLN A 86 -15.22 6.78 -2.54
C GLN A 86 -15.28 8.31 -2.43
N GLY A 87 -16.34 8.92 -2.92
CA GLY A 87 -16.68 10.31 -2.62
C GLY A 87 -15.67 11.37 -3.11
N GLY A 88 -14.91 11.09 -4.18
CA GLY A 88 -13.89 12.01 -4.70
C GLY A 88 -12.54 11.95 -3.98
N GLU A 89 -12.37 11.04 -3.02
CA GLU A 89 -11.09 10.75 -2.39
C GLU A 89 -10.13 10.07 -3.38
N VAL A 90 -8.83 10.26 -3.14
CA VAL A 90 -7.76 9.52 -3.85
C VAL A 90 -7.24 8.34 -3.02
N ARG A 91 -7.73 8.17 -1.80
CA ARG A 91 -7.30 7.13 -0.85
C ARG A 91 -8.29 5.98 -0.84
N GLY A 92 -7.80 4.78 -1.10
CA GLY A 92 -8.59 3.56 -1.03
C GLY A 92 -8.72 2.95 0.37
N ASN A 93 -7.94 3.44 1.35
CA ASN A 93 -7.91 2.88 2.71
C ASN A 93 -9.32 2.78 3.32
N LEU A 94 -9.66 1.63 3.92
CA LEU A 94 -10.96 1.42 4.57
C LEU A 94 -11.22 2.46 5.67
N ALA A 95 -10.18 2.84 6.42
CA ALA A 95 -10.25 3.89 7.44
C ALA A 95 -10.59 5.28 6.87
N ALA A 96 -10.33 5.52 5.57
CA ALA A 96 -10.71 6.72 4.85
C ALA A 96 -12.06 6.61 4.13
N GLY A 97 -12.84 5.55 4.40
CA GLY A 97 -14.14 5.31 3.80
C GLY A 97 -14.10 4.53 2.48
N GLY A 98 -12.98 3.93 2.13
CA GLY A 98 -12.87 3.07 0.94
C GLY A 98 -13.79 1.85 1.02
N LYS A 99 -14.27 1.37 -0.13
CA LYS A 99 -15.07 0.14 -0.24
C LYS A 99 -14.16 -1.06 -0.52
N GLY A 100 -14.16 -2.05 0.38
CA GLY A 100 -13.41 -3.29 0.21
C GLY A 100 -14.14 -4.30 -0.69
N VAL A 101 -13.46 -4.81 -1.72
CA VAL A 101 -13.95 -5.88 -2.60
C VAL A 101 -12.86 -6.94 -2.73
N ALA A 102 -13.14 -8.16 -2.25
CA ALA A 102 -12.21 -9.27 -2.37
C ALA A 102 -12.17 -9.79 -3.81
N GLN A 103 -10.98 -10.14 -4.29
CA GLN A 103 -10.75 -10.68 -5.63
C GLN A 103 -9.58 -11.66 -5.62
N ALA A 104 -9.57 -12.61 -6.56
CA ALA A 104 -8.42 -13.49 -6.74
C ALA A 104 -7.17 -12.69 -7.15
N LEU A 105 -5.99 -13.14 -6.71
CA LEU A 105 -4.73 -12.54 -7.12
C LEU A 105 -4.54 -12.65 -8.63
N SER A 106 -4.14 -11.54 -9.25
CA SER A 106 -3.63 -11.57 -10.62
C SER A 106 -2.23 -12.23 -10.69
N ALA A 107 -1.83 -12.65 -11.88
CA ALA A 107 -0.46 -13.15 -12.09
C ALA A 107 0.61 -12.11 -11.67
N ARG A 108 0.30 -10.81 -11.85
CA ARG A 108 1.21 -9.74 -11.45
C ARG A 108 1.30 -9.60 -9.93
N ASP A 109 0.17 -9.70 -9.20
CA ASP A 109 0.17 -9.67 -7.74
C ASP A 109 0.99 -10.83 -7.16
N GLN A 110 0.84 -12.03 -7.74
CA GLN A 110 1.63 -13.21 -7.37
C GLN A 110 3.13 -13.00 -7.63
N ALA A 111 3.49 -12.44 -8.79
CA ALA A 111 4.88 -12.15 -9.13
C ALA A 111 5.50 -11.14 -8.16
N ILE A 112 4.80 -10.06 -7.82
CA ILE A 112 5.27 -9.06 -6.83
C ILE A 112 5.52 -9.72 -5.48
N ALA A 113 4.60 -10.55 -5.01
CA ALA A 113 4.75 -11.24 -3.73
C ALA A 113 5.95 -12.21 -3.76
N ALA A 114 6.11 -12.99 -4.84
CA ALA A 114 7.21 -13.93 -5.00
C ALA A 114 8.58 -13.24 -5.08
N ASP A 115 8.68 -12.09 -5.74
CA ASP A 115 9.92 -11.31 -5.83
C ASP A 115 10.38 -10.77 -4.45
N LEU A 116 9.42 -10.48 -3.56
CA LEU A 116 9.71 -9.96 -2.23
C LEU A 116 9.96 -11.05 -1.18
N ASP A 117 9.41 -12.24 -1.37
CA ASP A 117 9.43 -13.32 -0.38
C ASP A 117 10.83 -13.62 0.18
N PRO A 118 11.91 -13.78 -0.61
CA PRO A 118 13.24 -14.05 -0.07
C PRO A 118 13.73 -12.96 0.89
N THR A 119 13.42 -11.69 0.60
CA THR A 119 13.79 -10.56 1.45
C THR A 119 12.96 -10.52 2.73
N LEU A 120 11.66 -10.80 2.63
CA LEU A 120 10.76 -10.83 3.78
C LEU A 120 11.12 -11.98 4.73
N ALA A 121 11.37 -13.17 4.19
CA ALA A 121 11.79 -14.34 4.96
C ALA A 121 13.14 -14.10 5.66
N GLN A 122 14.14 -13.56 4.96
CA GLN A 122 15.44 -13.23 5.55
C GLN A 122 15.32 -12.24 6.73
N ARG A 123 14.33 -11.37 6.70
CA ARG A 123 14.05 -10.39 7.77
C ARG A 123 13.16 -10.95 8.88
N GLY A 124 12.73 -12.20 8.81
CA GLY A 124 11.84 -12.83 9.79
C GLY A 124 10.42 -12.25 9.80
N LEU A 125 9.96 -11.68 8.68
CA LEU A 125 8.65 -11.04 8.56
C LEU A 125 7.60 -12.10 8.19
N LEU A 126 6.92 -12.62 9.21
CA LEU A 126 5.93 -13.69 9.05
C LEU A 126 4.61 -13.20 8.42
N LEU A 127 4.21 -11.97 8.67
CA LEU A 127 2.99 -11.36 8.19
C LEU A 127 3.27 -10.00 7.56
N VAL A 128 2.98 -9.85 6.28
CA VAL A 128 3.20 -8.62 5.52
C VAL A 128 1.98 -8.28 4.66
N GLY A 129 1.62 -7.00 4.60
CA GLY A 129 0.63 -6.48 3.67
C GLY A 129 1.33 -5.69 2.55
N LEU A 130 1.12 -6.11 1.32
CA LEU A 130 1.59 -5.38 0.14
C LEU A 130 0.43 -4.58 -0.44
N ASP A 131 0.65 -3.30 -0.70
CA ASP A 131 -0.34 -2.46 -1.37
C ASP A 131 0.04 -2.31 -2.84
N VAL A 132 -0.88 -2.67 -3.72
CA VAL A 132 -0.66 -2.74 -5.18
C VAL A 132 -1.73 -1.97 -5.92
N ILE A 133 -1.31 -0.98 -6.71
CA ILE A 133 -2.20 -0.21 -7.59
C ILE A 133 -1.86 -0.56 -9.03
N GLY A 134 -2.83 -1.11 -9.77
CA GLY A 134 -2.56 -1.68 -11.08
C GLY A 134 -1.50 -2.78 -10.99
N ASP A 135 -0.35 -2.56 -11.64
CA ASP A 135 0.79 -3.49 -11.69
C ASP A 135 1.97 -3.04 -10.81
N CYS A 136 1.76 -2.01 -9.97
CA CYS A 136 2.82 -1.37 -9.19
C CYS A 136 2.66 -1.61 -7.69
N LEU A 137 3.71 -2.13 -7.04
CA LEU A 137 3.83 -2.10 -5.59
C LEU A 137 3.96 -0.63 -5.13
N THR A 138 3.15 -0.21 -4.19
CA THR A 138 3.14 1.16 -3.68
C THR A 138 3.52 1.26 -2.21
N GLU A 139 3.36 0.18 -1.44
CA GLU A 139 3.66 0.15 -0.01
C GLU A 139 3.89 -1.27 0.49
N VAL A 140 4.74 -1.41 1.50
CA VAL A 140 4.98 -2.66 2.24
C VAL A 140 4.66 -2.40 3.71
N ASN A 141 3.67 -3.09 4.25
CA ASN A 141 3.18 -2.94 5.61
C ASN A 141 3.62 -4.13 6.45
N VAL A 142 4.48 -3.88 7.46
CA VAL A 142 5.07 -4.93 8.30
C VAL A 142 4.55 -4.92 9.74
N THR A 143 3.67 -3.97 10.08
CA THR A 143 3.06 -3.87 11.41
C THR A 143 1.56 -4.05 11.31
N SER A 144 1.06 -5.20 11.75
CA SER A 144 -0.37 -5.52 11.85
C SER A 144 -1.19 -5.16 10.59
N PRO A 145 -0.83 -5.65 9.39
CA PRO A 145 -1.64 -5.38 8.21
C PRO A 145 -3.06 -5.92 8.39
N THR A 146 -4.04 -5.12 7.98
CA THR A 146 -5.47 -5.43 8.09
C THR A 146 -6.00 -6.18 6.87
N CYS A 147 -7.32 -6.43 6.83
CA CYS A 147 -8.11 -7.03 5.75
C CYS A 147 -8.30 -8.55 5.86
N PHE A 148 -7.98 -9.18 7.00
CA PHE A 148 -8.25 -10.60 7.23
C PHE A 148 -9.76 -10.89 7.17
N GLN A 149 -10.53 -10.13 7.96
CA GLN A 149 -11.98 -10.34 8.09
C GLN A 149 -12.69 -10.12 6.76
N GLU A 150 -12.38 -9.01 6.07
CA GLU A 150 -13.04 -8.67 4.82
C GLU A 150 -12.78 -9.71 3.71
N ILE A 151 -11.56 -10.28 3.67
CA ILE A 151 -11.23 -11.35 2.72
C ILE A 151 -11.97 -12.62 3.11
N THR A 152 -11.93 -13.02 4.38
CA THR A 152 -12.60 -14.23 4.87
C THR A 152 -14.10 -14.18 4.61
N ASP A 153 -14.77 -13.07 4.98
CA ASP A 153 -16.22 -12.92 4.82
C ASP A 153 -16.69 -12.99 3.36
N GLN A 154 -15.88 -12.47 2.44
CA GLN A 154 -16.25 -12.41 1.02
C GLN A 154 -15.86 -13.64 0.22
N THR A 155 -14.86 -14.41 0.67
CA THR A 155 -14.29 -15.53 -0.13
C THR A 155 -14.40 -16.89 0.53
N GLY A 156 -14.63 -16.94 1.85
CA GLY A 156 -14.55 -18.16 2.65
C GLY A 156 -13.11 -18.62 2.92
N CYS A 157 -12.08 -17.90 2.47
CA CYS A 157 -10.69 -18.18 2.78
C CYS A 157 -10.38 -17.74 4.22
N ASP A 158 -10.16 -18.67 5.14
CA ASP A 158 -9.83 -18.34 6.52
C ASP A 158 -8.39 -17.85 6.64
N VAL A 159 -8.21 -16.54 6.53
CA VAL A 159 -6.90 -15.87 6.58
C VAL A 159 -6.28 -15.99 7.98
N ALA A 160 -7.11 -16.00 9.04
CA ALA A 160 -6.62 -16.13 10.40
C ALA A 160 -6.04 -17.54 10.64
N GLN A 161 -6.69 -18.57 10.12
CA GLN A 161 -6.18 -19.94 10.17
C GLN A 161 -4.83 -20.07 9.44
N LEU A 162 -4.70 -19.49 8.25
CA LEU A 162 -3.43 -19.49 7.51
C LEU A 162 -2.29 -18.83 8.32
N PHE A 163 -2.61 -17.76 9.02
CA PHE A 163 -1.62 -17.07 9.87
C PHE A 163 -1.24 -17.91 11.09
N LEU A 164 -2.20 -18.56 11.77
CA LEU A 164 -1.94 -19.44 12.90
C LEU A 164 -1.06 -20.62 12.51
N GLU A 165 -1.36 -21.28 11.38
CA GLU A 165 -0.55 -22.38 10.86
C GLU A 165 0.89 -21.96 10.56
N ALA A 166 1.09 -20.77 9.96
CA ALA A 166 2.41 -20.24 9.70
C ALA A 166 3.16 -19.90 11.00
N LEU A 167 2.46 -19.38 12.02
CA LEU A 167 3.03 -19.08 13.32
C LEU A 167 3.47 -20.36 14.05
N GLU A 168 2.63 -21.38 14.07
CA GLU A 168 2.96 -22.69 14.65
C GLU A 168 4.20 -23.29 13.99
N GLN A 169 4.28 -23.24 12.65
CA GLN A 169 5.46 -23.73 11.91
C GLN A 169 6.73 -22.94 12.24
N ALA A 170 6.61 -21.63 12.47
CA ALA A 170 7.74 -20.78 12.83
C ALA A 170 8.23 -21.00 14.27
N CYS A 171 7.40 -21.58 15.15
CA CYS A 171 7.72 -21.88 16.55
C CYS A 171 8.17 -23.34 16.78
N ALA A 172 8.06 -24.20 15.78
CA ALA A 172 8.42 -25.63 15.87
C ALA A 172 9.91 -25.84 15.61
#